data_ba3e12ebe11678b87461436d0f0b8a97
#
_entry.id   ba3e12ebe11678b87461436d0f0b8a97
#
_cell.length_a   1.000
_cell.length_b   1.000
_cell.length_c   1.000
_cell.angle_alpha   90.00
_cell.angle_beta   90.00
_cell.angle_gamma   90.00
#
_symmetry.space_group_name_H-M   'P 1'
#
loop_
_entity.id
_entity.type
_entity.pdbx_description
1 polymer ?
#
loop_
_entity_poly.entity_id
_entity_poly.type
_entity_poly.pdbx_seq_one_letter_code
_entity_poly.pdbx_strand_id
1 'polypeptide(L)'
;MASVGYARVSTREQHAEGQTDVLDAAGCEKVFVDHASGTLATRLALTEALDYLRRGDTLVVTMLDRLGRSVKNLKQIADEFHDRGVGLRALSQGIDTTTPGGRLFFHMLAAIAEFEHDLIFERTHDGLAAARARGRSGGPKFKMTAVKIRQARAMYNAGGHTVQEIADTFGVSRPTIYRHLQGDAAGATSPM
;
A
#
# COMPACT_ATOMS: atom_id res chain seq x y z
N MET A 1 -11.34 23.92 -23.44
CA MET A 1 -10.96 23.46 -22.11
C MET A 1 -12.08 22.60 -21.60
N ALA A 2 -11.92 21.29 -21.65
CA ALA A 2 -12.92 20.33 -21.20
C ALA A 2 -12.74 20.04 -19.69
N SER A 3 -13.85 19.80 -18.99
CA SER A 3 -13.83 19.23 -17.65
C SER A 3 -14.15 17.74 -17.74
N VAL A 4 -13.24 16.91 -17.25
CA VAL A 4 -13.34 15.44 -17.28
C VAL A 4 -13.45 14.94 -15.84
N GLY A 5 -14.52 14.22 -15.54
CA GLY A 5 -14.79 13.68 -14.22
C GLY A 5 -14.07 12.34 -13.99
N TYR A 6 -13.57 12.11 -12.79
CA TYR A 6 -13.13 10.81 -12.33
C TYR A 6 -13.75 10.46 -10.98
N ALA A 7 -14.36 9.29 -10.91
CA ALA A 7 -14.94 8.72 -9.69
C ALA A 7 -14.32 7.37 -9.37
N ARG A 8 -14.18 7.06 -8.09
CA ARG A 8 -13.78 5.74 -7.60
C ARG A 8 -14.75 5.29 -6.53
N VAL A 9 -15.43 4.16 -6.79
CA VAL A 9 -16.43 3.60 -5.90
C VAL A 9 -15.98 2.23 -5.39
N SER A 10 -16.26 1.93 -4.12
CA SER A 10 -16.08 0.58 -3.59
C SER A 10 -17.34 -0.24 -3.91
N THR A 11 -17.19 -1.56 -4.09
CA THR A 11 -18.32 -2.48 -4.36
C THR A 11 -19.36 -2.51 -3.22
N ARG A 12 -19.07 -1.90 -2.06
CA ARG A 12 -19.98 -1.75 -0.91
C ARG A 12 -20.71 -0.40 -0.87
N GLU A 13 -20.28 0.58 -1.64
CA GLU A 13 -20.92 1.88 -1.68
C GLU A 13 -22.00 1.89 -2.77
N GLN A 14 -23.26 1.87 -2.34
CA GLN A 14 -24.45 2.11 -3.17
C GLN A 14 -24.53 3.54 -3.74
N HIS A 15 -23.43 4.33 -3.71
CA HIS A 15 -23.40 5.75 -4.05
C HIS A 15 -22.48 6.07 -5.24
N ALA A 16 -22.30 5.14 -6.19
CA ALA A 16 -21.67 5.48 -7.46
C ALA A 16 -22.43 6.62 -8.16
N GLU A 17 -23.76 6.54 -8.15
CA GLU A 17 -24.66 7.53 -8.70
C GLU A 17 -24.44 8.92 -8.08
N GLY A 18 -24.30 9.03 -6.77
CA GLY A 18 -24.05 10.30 -6.11
C GLY A 18 -22.74 10.99 -6.46
N GLN A 19 -21.66 10.24 -6.79
CA GLN A 19 -20.41 10.84 -7.24
C GLN A 19 -20.49 11.30 -8.70
N THR A 20 -21.12 10.51 -9.56
CA THR A 20 -21.32 10.89 -10.97
C THR A 20 -22.24 12.09 -11.09
N ASP A 21 -23.34 12.14 -10.35
CA ASP A 21 -24.27 13.28 -10.35
C ASP A 21 -23.58 14.59 -9.94
N VAL A 22 -22.70 14.55 -8.93
CA VAL A 22 -21.92 15.72 -8.49
C VAL A 22 -20.93 16.16 -9.57
N LEU A 23 -20.30 15.23 -10.29
CA LEU A 23 -19.36 15.53 -11.37
C LEU A 23 -20.09 16.07 -12.61
N ASP A 24 -21.25 15.52 -12.95
CA ASP A 24 -22.10 16.02 -14.03
C ASP A 24 -22.62 17.42 -13.71
N ALA A 25 -23.08 17.65 -12.48
CA ALA A 25 -23.49 18.98 -12.01
C ALA A 25 -22.34 19.99 -12.00
N ALA A 26 -21.08 19.54 -11.85
CA ALA A 26 -19.90 20.38 -11.96
C ALA A 26 -19.50 20.70 -13.42
N GLY A 27 -20.25 20.20 -14.41
CA GLY A 27 -20.07 20.46 -15.85
C GLY A 27 -19.02 19.56 -16.49
N CYS A 28 -18.83 18.34 -16.00
CA CYS A 28 -17.94 17.38 -16.64
C CYS A 28 -18.58 16.86 -17.96
N GLU A 29 -17.83 16.91 -19.07
CA GLU A 29 -18.29 16.41 -20.37
C GLU A 29 -18.30 14.87 -20.42
N LYS A 30 -17.44 14.25 -19.62
CA LYS A 30 -17.31 12.80 -19.51
C LYS A 30 -16.84 12.42 -18.13
N VAL A 31 -17.42 11.35 -17.57
CA VAL A 31 -17.02 10.81 -16.27
C VAL A 31 -16.49 9.39 -16.44
N PHE A 32 -15.29 9.14 -15.90
CA PHE A 32 -14.67 7.83 -15.84
C PHE A 32 -14.82 7.25 -14.44
N VAL A 33 -15.24 5.98 -14.33
CA VAL A 33 -15.57 5.36 -13.05
C VAL A 33 -14.78 4.07 -12.84
N ASP A 34 -13.95 4.02 -11.81
CA ASP A 34 -13.31 2.79 -11.36
C ASP A 34 -14.12 2.13 -10.22
N HIS A 35 -14.38 0.84 -10.38
CA HIS A 35 -14.97 0.01 -9.34
C HIS A 35 -13.86 -0.72 -8.57
N ALA A 36 -13.55 -0.27 -7.35
CA ALA A 36 -12.51 -0.83 -6.52
C ALA A 36 -12.97 -2.13 -5.86
N SER A 37 -12.61 -3.28 -6.42
CA SER A 37 -12.75 -4.60 -5.79
C SER A 37 -11.39 -5.09 -5.30
N GLY A 38 -11.13 -5.00 -3.99
CA GLY A 38 -9.93 -5.59 -3.36
C GLY A 38 -8.62 -4.82 -3.53
N THR A 39 -7.51 -5.46 -3.09
CA THR A 39 -6.16 -4.88 -3.02
C THR A 39 -5.45 -4.68 -4.36
N LEU A 40 -5.94 -5.29 -5.44
CA LEU A 40 -5.34 -5.31 -6.79
C LEU A 40 -6.20 -4.59 -7.84
N ALA A 41 -7.10 -3.69 -7.44
CA ALA A 41 -7.90 -2.94 -8.39
C ALA A 41 -7.01 -2.12 -9.33
N THR A 42 -6.88 -2.59 -10.56
CA THR A 42 -6.31 -1.83 -11.67
C THR A 42 -7.20 -0.61 -11.90
N ARG A 43 -6.59 0.58 -11.96
CA ARG A 43 -7.30 1.84 -12.19
C ARG A 43 -7.41 2.10 -13.68
N LEU A 44 -8.10 1.23 -14.38
CA LEU A 44 -8.23 1.33 -15.83
C LEU A 44 -8.93 2.62 -16.25
N ALA A 45 -10.02 2.98 -15.55
CA ALA A 45 -10.75 4.20 -15.84
C ALA A 45 -9.94 5.47 -15.55
N LEU A 46 -9.07 5.46 -14.52
CA LEU A 46 -8.13 6.56 -14.31
C LEU A 46 -7.14 6.68 -15.47
N THR A 47 -6.56 5.56 -15.89
CA THR A 47 -5.63 5.55 -17.05
C THR A 47 -6.30 6.07 -18.29
N GLU A 48 -7.51 5.61 -18.59
CA GLU A 48 -8.31 6.10 -19.73
C GLU A 48 -8.63 7.61 -19.62
N ALA A 49 -8.95 8.09 -18.40
CA ALA A 49 -9.17 9.51 -18.16
C ALA A 49 -7.89 10.33 -18.40
N LEU A 50 -6.72 9.84 -17.94
CA LEU A 50 -5.44 10.47 -18.16
C LEU A 50 -5.06 10.53 -19.66
N ASP A 51 -5.34 9.47 -20.40
CA ASP A 51 -5.10 9.40 -21.84
C ASP A 51 -6.05 10.30 -22.64
N TYR A 52 -7.27 10.49 -22.14
CA TYR A 52 -8.28 11.35 -22.76
C TYR A 52 -7.96 12.85 -22.61
N LEU A 53 -7.35 13.24 -21.48
CA LEU A 53 -7.03 14.64 -21.12
C LEU A 53 -5.98 15.25 -22.04
N ARG A 54 -6.26 16.44 -22.51
CA ARG A 54 -5.38 17.27 -23.36
C ARG A 54 -4.90 18.49 -22.57
N ARG A 55 -3.88 19.15 -23.11
CA ARG A 55 -3.39 20.42 -22.56
C ARG A 55 -4.52 21.45 -22.49
N GLY A 56 -4.71 22.03 -21.32
CA GLY A 56 -5.77 23.01 -21.03
C GLY A 56 -7.04 22.40 -20.47
N ASP A 57 -7.19 21.05 -20.48
CA ASP A 57 -8.32 20.39 -19.82
C ASP A 57 -8.13 20.28 -18.31
N THR A 58 -9.20 19.96 -17.59
CA THR A 58 -9.20 19.85 -16.14
C THR A 58 -9.77 18.51 -15.72
N LEU A 59 -9.02 17.72 -14.93
CA LEU A 59 -9.56 16.57 -14.22
C LEU A 59 -10.33 17.05 -13.00
N VAL A 60 -11.57 16.61 -12.86
CA VAL A 60 -12.44 16.93 -11.74
C VAL A 60 -12.70 15.68 -10.93
N VAL A 61 -12.48 15.76 -9.60
CA VAL A 61 -12.80 14.70 -8.65
C VAL A 61 -13.67 15.25 -7.53
N THR A 62 -14.48 14.43 -6.93
CA THR A 62 -15.25 14.84 -5.76
C THR A 62 -14.33 15.13 -4.57
N MET A 63 -13.34 14.26 -4.32
CA MET A 63 -12.36 14.36 -3.24
C MET A 63 -11.00 13.84 -3.72
N LEU A 64 -9.88 14.36 -3.17
CA LEU A 64 -8.52 13.96 -3.52
C LEU A 64 -8.20 12.49 -3.21
N ASP A 65 -8.84 11.89 -2.20
CA ASP A 65 -8.67 10.48 -1.84
C ASP A 65 -9.20 9.53 -2.92
N ARG A 66 -10.07 9.99 -3.81
CA ARG A 66 -10.51 9.23 -4.99
C ARG A 66 -9.40 9.11 -6.02
N LEU A 67 -8.57 10.16 -6.14
CA LEU A 67 -7.47 10.21 -7.10
C LEU A 67 -6.21 9.50 -6.58
N GLY A 68 -5.78 9.77 -5.35
CA GLY A 68 -4.55 9.26 -4.77
C GLY A 68 -4.76 8.32 -3.57
N ARG A 69 -3.93 7.29 -3.45
CA ARG A 69 -3.89 6.41 -2.26
C ARG A 69 -2.90 6.88 -1.20
N SER A 70 -2.01 7.78 -1.56
CA SER A 70 -1.03 8.40 -0.68
C SER A 70 -0.72 9.79 -1.20
N VAL A 71 -0.19 10.63 -0.32
CA VAL A 71 0.23 11.99 -0.67
C VAL A 71 1.34 11.99 -1.72
N LYS A 72 2.28 11.07 -1.62
CA LYS A 72 3.34 10.90 -2.62
C LYS A 72 2.75 10.62 -4.00
N ASN A 73 1.72 9.78 -4.08
CA ASN A 73 1.04 9.49 -5.34
C ASN A 73 0.26 10.72 -5.86
N LEU A 74 -0.42 11.46 -4.98
CA LEU A 74 -1.10 12.70 -5.34
C LEU A 74 -0.11 13.75 -5.87
N LYS A 75 1.05 13.90 -5.23
CA LYS A 75 2.09 14.82 -5.69
C LYS A 75 2.60 14.43 -7.08
N GLN A 76 2.88 13.15 -7.32
CA GLN A 76 3.31 12.66 -8.64
C GLN A 76 2.28 12.97 -9.74
N ILE A 77 0.99 12.73 -9.47
CA ILE A 77 -0.09 13.03 -10.41
C ILE A 77 -0.17 14.54 -10.67
N ALA A 78 -0.02 15.36 -9.65
CA ALA A 78 -0.07 16.82 -9.81
C ALA A 78 1.12 17.37 -10.58
N ASP A 79 2.32 16.85 -10.33
CA ASP A 79 3.52 17.20 -11.08
C ASP A 79 3.36 16.82 -12.58
N GLU A 80 2.84 15.60 -12.85
CA GLU A 80 2.51 15.17 -14.21
C GLU A 80 1.47 16.07 -14.88
N PHE A 81 0.42 16.46 -14.15
CA PHE A 81 -0.60 17.36 -14.69
C PHE A 81 -0.04 18.73 -14.98
N HIS A 82 0.84 19.26 -14.12
CA HIS A 82 1.52 20.53 -14.35
C HIS A 82 2.34 20.48 -15.64
N ASP A 83 3.15 19.44 -15.84
CA ASP A 83 3.99 19.26 -17.02
C ASP A 83 3.17 19.12 -18.30
N ARG A 84 2.04 18.43 -18.22
CA ARG A 84 1.09 18.27 -19.33
C ARG A 84 0.22 19.50 -19.55
N GLY A 85 0.22 20.47 -18.64
CA GLY A 85 -0.67 21.63 -18.67
C GLY A 85 -2.14 21.28 -18.45
N VAL A 86 -2.40 20.25 -17.64
CA VAL A 86 -3.73 19.79 -17.21
C VAL A 86 -4.06 20.34 -15.83
N GLY A 87 -5.29 20.83 -15.63
CA GLY A 87 -5.77 21.29 -14.33
C GLY A 87 -6.30 20.13 -13.46
N LEU A 88 -6.34 20.33 -12.14
CA LEU A 88 -7.01 19.44 -11.19
C LEU A 88 -7.99 20.24 -10.34
N ARG A 89 -9.23 19.77 -10.23
CA ARG A 89 -10.23 20.31 -9.31
C ARG A 89 -10.73 19.21 -8.37
N ALA A 90 -10.70 19.50 -7.06
CA ALA A 90 -11.30 18.65 -6.02
C ALA A 90 -12.46 19.44 -5.37
N LEU A 91 -13.68 19.01 -5.68
CA LEU A 91 -14.88 19.81 -5.39
C LEU A 91 -15.12 20.01 -3.88
N SER A 92 -15.03 18.93 -3.10
CA SER A 92 -15.30 18.99 -1.66
C SER A 92 -14.25 19.76 -0.85
N GLN A 93 -13.00 19.83 -1.35
CA GLN A 93 -11.92 20.60 -0.69
C GLN A 93 -11.77 22.01 -1.27
N GLY A 94 -12.53 22.38 -2.28
CA GLY A 94 -12.42 23.69 -2.93
C GLY A 94 -11.04 23.93 -3.60
N ILE A 95 -10.37 22.87 -4.03
CA ILE A 95 -9.05 22.94 -4.66
C ILE A 95 -9.22 23.08 -6.17
N ASP A 96 -8.53 24.06 -6.74
CA ASP A 96 -8.49 24.29 -8.19
C ASP A 96 -7.08 24.73 -8.62
N THR A 97 -6.32 23.79 -9.16
CA THR A 97 -4.94 24.04 -9.59
C THR A 97 -4.83 24.84 -10.88
N THR A 98 -5.95 25.15 -11.55
CA THR A 98 -5.93 26.08 -12.70
C THR A 98 -5.61 27.52 -12.25
N THR A 99 -5.88 27.83 -10.97
CA THR A 99 -5.56 29.12 -10.36
C THR A 99 -4.20 29.09 -9.65
N PRO A 100 -3.45 30.22 -9.61
CA PRO A 100 -2.18 30.29 -8.86
C PRO A 100 -2.35 29.97 -7.38
N GLY A 101 -3.41 30.47 -6.75
CA GLY A 101 -3.71 30.24 -5.33
C GLY A 101 -4.05 28.78 -5.04
N GLY A 102 -4.82 28.13 -5.92
CA GLY A 102 -5.15 26.71 -5.78
C GLY A 102 -3.93 25.80 -5.96
N ARG A 103 -3.00 26.15 -6.85
CA ARG A 103 -1.72 25.44 -6.97
C ARG A 103 -0.88 25.55 -5.69
N LEU A 104 -0.74 26.77 -5.16
CA LEU A 104 -0.02 26.97 -3.91
C LEU A 104 -0.65 26.15 -2.77
N PHE A 105 -1.96 26.23 -2.63
CA PHE A 105 -2.70 25.48 -1.59
C PHE A 105 -2.51 23.97 -1.73
N PHE A 106 -2.56 23.44 -2.97
CA PHE A 106 -2.31 22.04 -3.24
C PHE A 106 -0.91 21.60 -2.80
N HIS A 107 0.14 22.38 -3.17
CA HIS A 107 1.50 22.08 -2.77
C HIS A 107 1.70 22.15 -1.24
N MET A 108 1.05 23.09 -0.57
CA MET A 108 1.07 23.17 0.89
C MET A 108 0.44 21.92 1.54
N LEU A 109 -0.73 21.49 1.05
CA LEU A 109 -1.36 20.26 1.55
C LEU A 109 -0.48 19.03 1.33
N ALA A 110 0.15 18.92 0.16
CA ALA A 110 1.07 17.83 -0.14
C ALA A 110 2.27 17.82 0.82
N ALA A 111 2.86 18.99 1.09
CA ALA A 111 3.98 19.12 2.02
C ALA A 111 3.58 18.79 3.48
N ILE A 112 2.42 19.24 3.94
CA ILE A 112 1.92 18.94 5.29
C ILE A 112 1.72 17.42 5.47
N ALA A 113 1.12 16.79 4.49
CA ALA A 113 0.84 15.37 4.60
C ALA A 113 2.10 14.50 4.42
N GLU A 114 3.12 14.95 3.69
CA GLU A 114 4.46 14.32 3.66
C GLU A 114 5.11 14.42 5.04
N PHE A 115 5.07 15.59 5.66
CA PHE A 115 5.57 15.83 7.01
C PHE A 115 4.87 14.94 8.06
N GLU A 116 3.54 14.82 8.02
CA GLU A 116 2.79 13.93 8.93
C GLU A 116 3.20 12.47 8.74
N HIS A 117 3.40 12.02 7.50
CA HIS A 117 3.87 10.68 7.22
C HIS A 117 5.27 10.42 7.82
N ASP A 118 6.19 11.38 7.65
CA ASP A 118 7.55 11.26 8.17
C ASP A 118 7.57 11.22 9.71
N LEU A 119 6.74 12.03 10.37
CA LEU A 119 6.57 11.98 11.82
C LEU A 119 6.05 10.62 12.32
N ILE A 120 5.10 10.03 11.61
CA ILE A 120 4.57 8.69 11.95
C ILE A 120 5.66 7.63 11.75
N PHE A 121 6.46 7.75 10.69
CA PHE A 121 7.56 6.84 10.41
C PHE A 121 8.64 6.93 11.51
N GLU A 122 9.09 8.13 11.88
CA GLU A 122 10.05 8.35 12.96
C GLU A 122 9.54 7.75 14.28
N ARG A 123 8.32 8.07 14.71
CA ARG A 123 7.74 7.53 15.94
C ARG A 123 7.67 6.00 15.94
N THR A 124 7.33 5.41 14.79
CA THR A 124 7.26 3.95 14.64
C THR A 124 8.66 3.34 14.73
N HIS A 125 9.64 3.95 14.09
CA HIS A 125 11.03 3.50 14.10
C HIS A 125 11.62 3.56 15.52
N ASP A 126 11.43 4.67 16.22
CA ASP A 126 11.86 4.85 17.60
C ASP A 126 11.18 3.87 18.56
N GLY A 127 9.88 3.65 18.37
CA GLY A 127 9.11 2.65 19.12
C GLY A 127 9.64 1.22 18.92
N LEU A 128 9.99 0.87 17.67
CA LEU A 128 10.59 -0.42 17.35
C LEU A 128 12.02 -0.55 17.91
N ALA A 129 12.84 0.50 17.84
CA ALA A 129 14.17 0.53 18.40
C ALA A 129 14.13 0.34 19.93
N ALA A 130 13.25 1.06 20.61
CA ALA A 130 13.04 0.92 22.05
C ALA A 130 12.47 -0.46 22.44
N ALA A 131 11.63 -1.08 21.62
CA ALA A 131 11.14 -2.44 21.85
C ALA A 131 12.26 -3.48 21.69
N ARG A 132 13.11 -3.32 20.67
CA ARG A 132 14.29 -4.19 20.46
C ARG A 132 15.30 -4.08 21.61
N ALA A 133 15.57 -2.86 22.09
CA ALA A 133 16.45 -2.63 23.25
C ALA A 133 15.93 -3.32 24.52
N ARG A 134 14.62 -3.49 24.66
CA ARG A 134 13.96 -4.24 25.73
C ARG A 134 13.81 -5.75 25.46
N GLY A 135 14.49 -6.29 24.42
CA GLY A 135 14.45 -7.70 24.06
C GLY A 135 13.15 -8.16 23.38
N ARG A 136 12.29 -7.22 22.96
CA ARG A 136 11.07 -7.54 22.23
C ARG A 136 11.35 -7.46 20.73
N SER A 137 11.56 -8.61 20.09
CA SER A 137 11.58 -8.70 18.63
C SER A 137 10.15 -8.84 18.11
N GLY A 138 9.73 -7.94 17.23
CA GLY A 138 8.47 -8.07 16.51
C GLY A 138 8.54 -9.24 15.52
N GLY A 139 7.37 -9.71 15.09
CA GLY A 139 7.23 -10.81 14.14
C GLY A 139 6.47 -12.00 14.73
N PRO A 140 6.07 -12.97 13.89
CA PRO A 140 5.42 -14.18 14.36
C PRO A 140 6.36 -14.96 15.27
N LYS A 141 5.83 -15.46 16.39
CA LYS A 141 6.60 -16.31 17.31
C LYS A 141 7.17 -17.51 16.54
N PHE A 142 8.45 -17.81 16.76
CA PHE A 142 9.07 -18.99 16.18
C PHE A 142 8.29 -20.25 16.59
N LYS A 143 7.72 -20.95 15.60
CA LYS A 143 7.02 -22.20 15.85
C LYS A 143 7.95 -23.29 16.39
N MET A 144 9.22 -23.30 15.94
CA MET A 144 10.27 -24.21 16.36
C MET A 144 11.15 -23.54 17.43
N THR A 145 10.80 -23.76 18.69
CA THR A 145 11.67 -23.38 19.83
C THR A 145 12.83 -24.35 19.99
N ALA A 146 13.90 -23.95 20.71
CA ALA A 146 15.05 -24.83 20.96
C ALA A 146 14.66 -26.19 21.55
N VAL A 147 13.62 -26.24 22.38
CA VAL A 147 13.09 -27.49 22.94
C VAL A 147 12.46 -28.34 21.84
N LYS A 148 11.60 -27.76 21.02
CA LYS A 148 10.94 -28.46 19.90
C LYS A 148 11.95 -28.95 18.86
N ILE A 149 13.01 -28.19 18.59
CA ILE A 149 14.11 -28.61 17.70
C ILE A 149 14.80 -29.85 18.24
N ARG A 150 15.13 -29.88 19.54
CA ARG A 150 15.74 -31.07 20.18
C ARG A 150 14.80 -32.29 20.12
N GLN A 151 13.52 -32.11 20.37
CA GLN A 151 12.53 -33.17 20.23
C GLN A 151 12.40 -33.69 18.80
N ALA A 152 12.33 -32.79 17.82
CA ALA A 152 12.28 -33.18 16.39
C ALA A 152 13.53 -33.97 15.97
N ARG A 153 14.73 -33.59 16.44
CA ARG A 153 15.97 -34.34 16.21
C ARG A 153 15.95 -35.72 16.85
N ALA A 154 15.47 -35.80 18.09
CA ALA A 154 15.35 -37.10 18.78
C ALA A 154 14.40 -38.04 18.02
N MET A 155 13.24 -37.55 17.57
CA MET A 155 12.30 -38.35 16.77
C MET A 155 12.93 -38.82 15.44
N TYR A 156 13.66 -37.93 14.77
CA TYR A 156 14.33 -38.26 13.51
C TYR A 156 15.42 -39.32 13.68
N ASN A 157 16.27 -39.17 14.72
CA ASN A 157 17.37 -40.09 15.02
C ASN A 157 16.90 -41.46 15.53
N ALA A 158 15.71 -41.52 16.15
CA ALA A 158 15.11 -42.79 16.58
C ALA A 158 14.63 -43.68 15.40
N GLY A 159 14.54 -43.11 14.18
CA GLY A 159 14.21 -43.86 12.96
C GLY A 159 12.76 -44.32 12.86
N GLY A 160 11.91 -44.05 13.87
CA GLY A 160 10.51 -44.47 13.91
C GLY A 160 9.50 -43.50 13.27
N HIS A 161 9.95 -42.34 12.80
CA HIS A 161 9.08 -41.29 12.27
C HIS A 161 9.61 -40.72 10.96
N THR A 162 8.72 -40.52 10.02
CA THR A 162 9.01 -39.81 8.77
C THR A 162 9.12 -38.31 9.02
N VAL A 163 9.86 -37.60 8.19
CA VAL A 163 9.98 -36.11 8.29
C VAL A 163 8.60 -35.44 8.13
N GLN A 164 7.65 -36.08 7.43
CA GLN A 164 6.28 -35.58 7.33
C GLN A 164 5.57 -35.65 8.67
N GLU A 165 5.59 -36.79 9.34
CA GLU A 165 4.97 -36.98 10.65
C GLU A 165 5.56 -36.04 11.72
N ILE A 166 6.88 -35.83 11.67
CA ILE A 166 7.56 -34.85 12.54
C ILE A 166 7.04 -33.42 12.24
N ALA A 167 6.94 -33.06 10.95
CA ALA A 167 6.45 -31.74 10.54
C ALA A 167 5.00 -31.52 11.02
N ASP A 168 4.14 -32.52 10.87
CA ASP A 168 2.73 -32.48 11.31
C ASP A 168 2.61 -32.36 12.83
N THR A 169 3.46 -33.09 13.59
CA THR A 169 3.51 -33.03 15.06
C THR A 169 3.80 -31.62 15.58
N PHE A 170 4.68 -30.87 14.93
CA PHE A 170 5.05 -29.51 15.35
C PHE A 170 4.28 -28.39 14.58
N GLY A 171 3.38 -28.74 13.67
CA GLY A 171 2.58 -27.79 12.88
C GLY A 171 3.44 -26.89 11.99
N VAL A 172 4.47 -27.46 11.35
CA VAL A 172 5.40 -26.79 10.44
C VAL A 172 5.53 -27.55 9.13
N SER A 173 6.14 -26.91 8.11
CA SER A 173 6.41 -27.57 6.84
C SER A 173 7.66 -28.44 6.90
N ARG A 174 7.72 -29.48 6.05
CA ARG A 174 8.92 -30.36 5.89
C ARG A 174 10.22 -29.57 5.68
N PRO A 175 10.28 -28.54 4.81
CA PRO A 175 11.49 -27.73 4.66
C PRO A 175 11.96 -27.08 5.97
N THR A 176 11.02 -26.71 6.86
CA THR A 176 11.36 -26.17 8.18
C THR A 176 12.05 -27.20 9.04
N ILE A 177 11.60 -28.48 9.05
CA ILE A 177 12.26 -29.56 9.78
C ILE A 177 13.66 -29.81 9.20
N TYR A 178 13.81 -29.96 7.89
CA TYR A 178 15.14 -30.17 7.26
C TYR A 178 16.14 -29.06 7.62
N ARG A 179 15.72 -27.79 7.62
CA ARG A 179 16.58 -26.66 8.01
C ARG A 179 17.16 -26.82 9.42
N HIS A 180 16.36 -27.35 10.35
CA HIS A 180 16.78 -27.56 11.72
C HIS A 180 17.52 -28.88 11.97
N LEU A 181 17.37 -29.88 11.09
CA LEU A 181 18.17 -31.11 11.12
C LEU A 181 19.58 -30.88 10.56
N GLN A 182 19.73 -30.06 9.51
CA GLN A 182 21.00 -29.78 8.83
C GLN A 182 21.87 -28.71 9.54
N GLY A 183 21.33 -27.96 10.51
CA GLY A 183 21.95 -26.76 11.09
C GLY A 183 23.23 -26.97 11.92
N ASP A 184 23.71 -28.19 12.14
CA ASP A 184 24.97 -28.45 12.89
C ASP A 184 26.12 -28.93 12.00
N ALA A 185 25.90 -29.15 10.70
CA ALA A 185 27.00 -29.56 9.79
C ALA A 185 27.87 -28.38 9.33
N ALA A 186 27.43 -27.13 9.54
CA ALA A 186 28.15 -25.93 9.12
C ALA A 186 29.02 -25.29 10.22
N GLY A 187 28.97 -25.81 11.46
CA GLY A 187 29.71 -25.27 12.61
C GLY A 187 31.02 -25.98 12.99
N ALA A 188 31.41 -27.04 12.27
CA ALA A 188 32.54 -27.88 12.62
C ALA A 188 33.72 -27.82 11.64
N THR A 189 33.96 -26.67 11.00
CA THR A 189 35.19 -26.49 10.23
C THR A 189 35.75 -25.10 10.45
N SER A 190 36.48 -24.95 11.55
CA SER A 190 37.55 -23.96 11.65
C SER A 190 38.81 -24.71 12.23
N PRO A 191 39.74 -25.07 11.41
CA PRO A 191 41.08 -25.42 11.92
C PRO A 191 41.94 -24.17 12.02
N MET A 192 42.64 -24.06 13.12
CA MET A 192 43.92 -23.36 13.39
C MET A 192 44.28 -22.16 12.52
#